data_378ec9d51051a152e0c59e9b19fae1b5
#
_entry.id   378ec9d51051a152e0c59e9b19fae1b5
#
_cell.length_a   1.000
_cell.length_b   1.000
_cell.length_c   1.000
_cell.angle_alpha   90.00
_cell.angle_beta   90.00
_cell.angle_gamma   90.00
#
_symmetry.space_group_name_H-M   'P 1'
#
loop_
_entity.id
_entity.type
_entity.pdbx_description
1 polymer ?
#
loop_
_entity_poly.entity_id
_entity_poly.type
_entity_poly.pdbx_seq_one_letter_code
_entity_poly.pdbx_strand_id
1 'polypeptide(L)'
;MEYSTYYETKLYPLQNEILKKLKTLNQPFYLTGGTAVSRGYLHHRYSDDLDLFANATDNFLDRVEEIICFLEKEGYKVEISPNASPNFSRLFINKGINGIDSNGLKIDFVNDIDVHFGEIQETEVYYRTDSLRNILSNKYTALYRLSVKDVVDICEIAKNCSFNWKEIIKEANEKEGGIDLKEVVQIFNSYSEKDLLGVKWIKTPNIKDIKETMNIVAFDMLNQSENSLCKVVSQSTILTPEELGKK
;
A
#
# COMPACT_ATOMS: atom_id res chain seq x y z
N MET A 1 -24.69 -7.01 -6.23
CA MET A 1 -24.23 -5.63 -5.91
C MET A 1 -22.92 -5.46 -6.64
N GLU A 2 -22.81 -4.42 -7.44
CA GLU A 2 -21.56 -4.14 -8.13
C GLU A 2 -20.49 -3.87 -7.06
N TYR A 3 -19.26 -4.39 -7.22
CA TYR A 3 -18.25 -4.25 -6.15
C TYR A 3 -17.94 -2.79 -5.79
N SER A 4 -18.02 -1.85 -6.76
CA SER A 4 -17.88 -0.42 -6.52
C SER A 4 -18.84 0.09 -5.43
N THR A 5 -20.12 -0.29 -5.52
CA THR A 5 -21.13 0.10 -4.51
C THR A 5 -20.76 -0.38 -3.11
N TYR A 6 -20.20 -1.60 -2.96
CA TYR A 6 -19.74 -2.10 -1.66
C TYR A 6 -18.62 -1.23 -1.08
N TYR A 7 -17.61 -0.89 -1.90
CA TYR A 7 -16.51 -0.05 -1.44
C TYR A 7 -16.98 1.34 -1.04
N GLU A 8 -17.75 2.00 -1.89
CA GLU A 8 -18.15 3.40 -1.69
C GLU A 8 -19.16 3.57 -0.56
N THR A 9 -20.07 2.60 -0.36
CA THR A 9 -21.16 2.75 0.61
C THR A 9 -20.95 1.98 1.92
N LYS A 10 -20.00 1.05 1.98
CA LYS A 10 -19.77 0.19 3.15
C LYS A 10 -18.34 0.22 3.63
N LEU A 11 -17.40 -0.27 2.81
CA LEU A 11 -16.03 -0.49 3.28
C LEU A 11 -15.26 0.81 3.49
N TYR A 12 -15.29 1.73 2.53
CA TYR A 12 -14.56 3.00 2.63
C TYR A 12 -15.10 3.93 3.72
N PRO A 13 -16.42 4.06 3.93
CA PRO A 13 -16.94 4.76 5.10
C PRO A 13 -16.42 4.17 6.42
N LEU A 14 -16.38 2.84 6.55
CA LEU A 14 -15.82 2.19 7.74
C LEU A 14 -14.33 2.45 7.90
N GLN A 15 -13.53 2.31 6.82
CA GLN A 15 -12.10 2.63 6.85
C GLN A 15 -11.86 4.08 7.29
N ASN A 16 -12.61 5.04 6.72
CA ASN A 16 -12.49 6.46 7.07
C ASN A 16 -12.85 6.72 8.54
N GLU A 17 -13.90 6.09 9.02
CA GLU A 17 -14.34 6.24 10.42
C GLU A 17 -13.27 5.71 11.38
N ILE A 18 -12.73 4.51 11.12
CA ILE A 18 -11.65 3.93 11.92
C ILE A 18 -10.41 4.82 11.90
N LEU A 19 -9.94 5.24 10.73
CA LEU A 19 -8.75 6.09 10.61
C LEU A 19 -8.94 7.44 11.33
N LYS A 20 -10.13 8.04 11.24
CA LYS A 20 -10.47 9.26 11.97
C LYS A 20 -10.41 9.06 13.49
N LYS A 21 -10.88 7.93 14.00
CA LYS A 21 -10.82 7.58 15.43
C LYS A 21 -9.38 7.32 15.86
N LEU A 22 -8.59 6.59 15.08
CA LEU A 22 -7.18 6.34 15.38
C LEU A 22 -6.35 7.63 15.44
N LYS A 23 -6.68 8.64 14.62
CA LYS A 23 -6.05 9.97 14.71
C LYS A 23 -6.17 10.59 16.10
N THR A 24 -7.25 10.33 16.85
CA THR A 24 -7.46 10.90 18.18
C THR A 24 -6.58 10.27 19.27
N LEU A 25 -6.05 9.08 19.04
CA LEU A 25 -5.22 8.34 19.99
C LEU A 25 -3.73 8.73 19.96
N ASN A 26 -3.33 9.54 18.98
CA ASN A 26 -1.93 9.96 18.80
C ASN A 26 -0.93 8.79 18.79
N GLN A 27 -1.27 7.71 18.10
CA GLN A 27 -0.45 6.52 17.97
C GLN A 27 0.64 6.69 16.90
N PRO A 28 1.77 5.94 16.96
CA PRO A 28 2.87 6.10 16.02
C PRO A 28 2.57 5.56 14.62
N PHE A 29 1.45 4.86 14.43
CA PHE A 29 1.12 4.16 13.20
C PHE A 29 0.84 5.10 12.03
N TYR A 30 1.37 4.75 10.87
CA TYR A 30 1.09 5.39 9.59
C TYR A 30 0.45 4.40 8.61
N LEU A 31 -0.41 4.91 7.74
CA LEU A 31 -1.05 4.12 6.69
C LEU A 31 -0.06 3.87 5.56
N THR A 32 0.11 2.62 5.15
CA THR A 32 0.99 2.21 4.06
C THR A 32 0.28 1.23 3.10
N GLY A 33 1.04 0.53 2.28
CA GLY A 33 0.55 -0.55 1.44
C GLY A 33 -0.40 -0.12 0.34
N GLY A 34 -1.29 -1.05 -0.03
CA GLY A 34 -2.22 -0.85 -1.14
C GLY A 34 -3.22 0.28 -0.93
N THR A 35 -3.70 0.47 0.29
CA THR A 35 -4.68 1.52 0.59
C THR A 35 -4.05 2.91 0.55
N ALA A 36 -2.82 3.07 1.04
CA ALA A 36 -2.09 4.32 0.90
C ALA A 36 -1.91 4.70 -0.57
N VAL A 37 -1.41 3.77 -1.41
CA VAL A 37 -1.22 4.03 -2.85
C VAL A 37 -2.54 4.33 -3.55
N SER A 38 -3.53 3.44 -3.36
CA SER A 38 -4.75 3.51 -4.18
C SER A 38 -5.72 4.58 -3.73
N ARG A 39 -5.82 4.87 -2.43
CA ARG A 39 -6.76 5.85 -1.92
C ARG A 39 -6.09 7.19 -1.57
N GLY A 40 -4.86 7.13 -1.02
CA GLY A 40 -4.13 8.32 -0.62
C GLY A 40 -3.51 9.08 -1.79
N TYR A 41 -3.11 8.37 -2.86
CA TYR A 41 -2.31 8.98 -3.92
C TYR A 41 -2.91 8.85 -5.34
N LEU A 42 -3.18 7.62 -5.82
CA LEU A 42 -3.31 7.39 -7.26
C LEU A 42 -4.71 7.03 -7.75
N HIS A 43 -5.62 6.64 -6.88
CA HIS A 43 -7.04 6.35 -7.18
C HIS A 43 -7.27 5.39 -8.36
N HIS A 44 -6.42 4.38 -8.53
CA HIS A 44 -6.44 3.50 -9.70
C HIS A 44 -7.24 2.21 -9.49
N ARG A 45 -7.28 1.69 -8.27
CA ARG A 45 -8.01 0.46 -7.91
C ARG A 45 -8.64 0.56 -6.53
N TYR A 46 -9.57 -0.34 -6.24
CA TYR A 46 -10.09 -0.50 -4.88
C TYR A 46 -9.09 -1.26 -4.00
N SER A 47 -9.12 -0.97 -2.69
CA SER A 47 -8.26 -1.61 -1.69
C SER A 47 -9.07 -2.03 -0.46
N ASP A 48 -8.85 -3.27 -0.03
CA ASP A 48 -9.70 -3.92 0.98
C ASP A 48 -9.25 -3.60 2.41
N ASP A 49 -7.94 -3.58 2.64
CA ASP A 49 -7.32 -3.67 3.95
C ASP A 49 -6.73 -2.33 4.40
N LEU A 50 -6.48 -2.18 5.69
CA LEU A 50 -5.64 -1.12 6.25
C LEU A 50 -4.32 -1.74 6.72
N ASP A 51 -3.21 -1.32 6.14
CA ASP A 51 -1.86 -1.65 6.59
C ASP A 51 -1.33 -0.46 7.40
N LEU A 52 -1.19 -0.63 8.70
CA LEU A 52 -0.76 0.39 9.65
C LEU A 52 0.60 0.01 10.24
N PHE A 53 1.64 0.72 9.83
CA PHE A 53 3.01 0.45 10.22
C PHE A 53 3.52 1.47 11.23
N ALA A 54 4.43 1.04 12.10
CA ALA A 54 5.27 1.90 12.93
C ALA A 54 6.72 1.45 12.79
N ASN A 55 7.68 2.37 12.90
CA ASN A 55 9.09 2.02 12.77
C ASN A 55 9.73 1.81 14.15
N ALA A 56 10.19 0.59 14.42
CA ALA A 56 10.93 0.17 15.61
C ALA A 56 10.35 0.76 16.93
N THR A 57 9.02 0.70 17.05
CA THR A 57 8.30 1.28 18.20
C THR A 57 8.40 0.36 19.39
N ASP A 58 8.82 0.90 20.53
CA ASP A 58 8.74 0.22 21.80
C ASP A 58 7.27 -0.02 22.21
N ASN A 59 7.04 -1.12 22.97
CA ASN A 59 5.71 -1.48 23.47
C ASN A 59 4.64 -1.60 22.37
N PHE A 60 5.03 -2.11 21.19
CA PHE A 60 4.15 -2.25 20.03
C PHE A 60 2.82 -2.95 20.37
N LEU A 61 2.88 -4.10 21.05
CA LEU A 61 1.67 -4.86 21.40
C LEU A 61 0.76 -4.10 22.37
N ASP A 62 1.32 -3.38 23.35
CA ASP A 62 0.53 -2.57 24.28
C ASP A 62 -0.22 -1.45 23.52
N ARG A 63 0.41 -0.84 22.55
CA ARG A 63 -0.24 0.17 21.69
C ARG A 63 -1.35 -0.40 20.83
N VAL A 64 -1.18 -1.61 20.31
CA VAL A 64 -2.25 -2.30 19.57
C VAL A 64 -3.40 -2.65 20.51
N GLU A 65 -3.12 -3.10 21.75
CA GLU A 65 -4.14 -3.40 22.76
C GLU A 65 -4.91 -2.13 23.17
N GLU A 66 -4.24 -1.00 23.34
CA GLU A 66 -4.92 0.30 23.55
C GLU A 66 -5.91 0.62 22.43
N ILE A 67 -5.53 0.39 21.17
CA ILE A 67 -6.40 0.59 20.00
C ILE A 67 -7.59 -0.37 20.06
N ILE A 68 -7.38 -1.65 20.36
CA ILE A 68 -8.45 -2.65 20.47
C ILE A 68 -9.45 -2.21 21.56
N CYS A 69 -8.99 -1.94 22.77
CA CYS A 69 -9.84 -1.49 23.87
C CYS A 69 -10.63 -0.20 23.52
N PHE A 70 -10.00 0.71 22.81
CA PHE A 70 -10.65 1.94 22.35
C PHE A 70 -11.76 1.63 21.34
N LEU A 71 -11.49 0.83 20.31
CA LEU A 71 -12.47 0.48 19.30
C LEU A 71 -13.66 -0.29 19.88
N GLU A 72 -13.43 -1.19 20.83
CA GLU A 72 -14.50 -1.91 21.53
C GLU A 72 -15.39 -0.97 22.38
N LYS A 73 -14.78 0.01 23.07
CA LYS A 73 -15.51 1.06 23.79
C LYS A 73 -16.35 1.94 22.87
N GLU A 74 -15.89 2.14 21.64
CA GLU A 74 -16.62 2.88 20.60
C GLU A 74 -17.71 2.01 19.92
N GLY A 75 -17.88 0.75 20.36
CA GLY A 75 -18.95 -0.14 19.93
C GLY A 75 -18.62 -1.01 18.71
N TYR A 76 -17.36 -1.06 18.29
CA TYR A 76 -16.95 -1.99 17.22
C TYR A 76 -16.77 -3.40 17.76
N LYS A 77 -17.14 -4.37 16.94
CA LYS A 77 -16.76 -5.76 17.18
C LYS A 77 -15.34 -5.98 16.64
N VAL A 78 -14.40 -6.29 17.53
CA VAL A 78 -13.01 -6.55 17.17
C VAL A 78 -12.72 -8.04 17.34
N GLU A 79 -12.20 -8.68 16.29
CA GLU A 79 -11.69 -10.05 16.33
C GLU A 79 -10.19 -10.03 16.06
N ILE A 80 -9.39 -10.63 16.94
CA ILE A 80 -7.93 -10.69 16.82
C ILE A 80 -7.58 -12.01 16.13
N SER A 81 -6.70 -11.93 15.11
CA SER A 81 -6.15 -13.13 14.48
C SER A 81 -5.20 -13.87 15.45
N PRO A 82 -5.23 -15.22 15.50
CA PRO A 82 -4.30 -15.98 16.32
C PRO A 82 -2.83 -15.90 15.86
N ASN A 83 -2.56 -15.35 14.67
CA ASN A 83 -1.23 -15.24 14.08
C ASN A 83 -0.50 -13.95 14.51
N ALA A 84 -0.62 -13.54 15.77
CA ALA A 84 0.13 -12.40 16.29
C ALA A 84 1.59 -12.79 16.58
N SER A 85 2.49 -11.82 16.43
CA SER A 85 3.91 -11.94 16.79
C SER A 85 4.36 -10.66 17.52
N PRO A 86 5.56 -10.61 18.10
CA PRO A 86 6.04 -9.38 18.76
C PRO A 86 6.02 -8.12 17.89
N ASN A 87 6.06 -8.28 16.57
CA ASN A 87 6.07 -7.18 15.59
C ASN A 87 4.88 -7.20 14.62
N PHE A 88 3.87 -8.03 14.86
CA PHE A 88 2.71 -8.13 13.97
C PHE A 88 1.42 -8.46 14.75
N SER A 89 0.35 -7.74 14.41
CA SER A 89 -1.01 -8.06 14.88
C SER A 89 -2.03 -7.79 13.80
N ARG A 90 -3.01 -8.68 13.64
CA ARG A 90 -4.09 -8.57 12.66
C ARG A 90 -5.44 -8.53 13.35
N LEU A 91 -6.24 -7.54 13.01
CA LEU A 91 -7.60 -7.37 13.49
C LEU A 91 -8.61 -7.49 12.34
N PHE A 92 -9.81 -7.93 12.69
CA PHE A 92 -10.99 -7.88 11.81
C PHE A 92 -12.11 -7.10 12.51
N ILE A 93 -12.56 -6.02 11.87
CA ILE A 93 -13.54 -5.10 12.45
C ILE A 93 -14.90 -5.33 11.81
N ASN A 94 -15.95 -5.45 12.65
CA ASN A 94 -17.35 -5.57 12.25
C ASN A 94 -17.62 -6.69 11.20
N LYS A 95 -16.99 -7.82 11.36
CA LYS A 95 -17.13 -8.98 10.48
C LYS A 95 -18.61 -9.39 10.35
N GLY A 96 -19.15 -9.31 9.13
CA GLY A 96 -20.56 -9.65 8.84
C GLY A 96 -21.60 -8.67 9.41
N ILE A 97 -21.20 -7.50 9.93
CA ILE A 97 -22.10 -6.52 10.54
C ILE A 97 -22.35 -5.35 9.58
N ASN A 98 -23.57 -4.81 9.57
CA ASN A 98 -23.96 -3.63 8.78
C ASN A 98 -23.62 -3.70 7.28
N GLY A 99 -23.61 -4.92 6.72
CA GLY A 99 -23.33 -5.15 5.30
C GLY A 99 -21.83 -5.15 4.96
N ILE A 100 -20.94 -5.14 5.95
CA ILE A 100 -19.55 -5.56 5.79
C ILE A 100 -19.53 -7.05 5.51
N ASP A 101 -18.64 -7.49 4.63
CA ASP A 101 -18.57 -8.91 4.26
C ASP A 101 -18.23 -9.83 5.44
N SER A 102 -18.26 -11.14 5.20
CA SER A 102 -18.01 -12.14 6.24
C SER A 102 -16.60 -12.07 6.84
N ASN A 103 -15.66 -11.39 6.16
CA ASN A 103 -14.28 -11.25 6.62
C ASN A 103 -14.06 -10.00 7.49
N GLY A 104 -14.98 -9.02 7.44
CA GLY A 104 -14.83 -7.74 8.13
C GLY A 104 -13.81 -6.82 7.46
N LEU A 105 -13.59 -5.64 8.06
CA LEU A 105 -12.45 -4.79 7.69
C LEU A 105 -11.18 -5.39 8.33
N LYS A 106 -10.25 -5.84 7.51
CA LYS A 106 -8.94 -6.30 7.98
C LYS A 106 -8.03 -5.10 8.23
N ILE A 107 -7.36 -5.12 9.38
CA ILE A 107 -6.33 -4.15 9.75
C ILE A 107 -5.08 -4.92 10.17
N ASP A 108 -3.98 -4.69 9.48
CA ASP A 108 -2.67 -5.22 9.83
C ASP A 108 -1.85 -4.13 10.52
N PHE A 109 -1.42 -4.40 11.74
CA PHE A 109 -0.43 -3.60 12.47
C PHE A 109 0.93 -4.26 12.36
N VAL A 110 1.93 -3.50 11.96
CA VAL A 110 3.31 -3.97 11.79
C VAL A 110 4.26 -3.03 12.50
N ASN A 111 5.12 -3.58 13.36
CA ASN A 111 6.29 -2.87 13.85
C ASN A 111 7.44 -3.14 12.88
N ASP A 112 7.62 -2.25 11.93
CA ASP A 112 8.65 -2.36 10.90
C ASP A 112 10.00 -1.98 11.53
N ILE A 113 10.93 -2.91 11.53
CA ILE A 113 12.28 -2.73 12.06
C ILE A 113 13.29 -2.32 10.99
N ASP A 114 12.88 -2.36 9.72
CA ASP A 114 13.72 -2.01 8.60
C ASP A 114 13.82 -0.49 8.38
N VAL A 115 14.74 -0.11 7.52
CA VAL A 115 14.96 1.31 7.19
C VAL A 115 13.74 1.88 6.46
N HIS A 116 13.25 3.02 6.93
CA HIS A 116 12.19 3.77 6.27
C HIS A 116 12.78 4.87 5.37
N PHE A 117 12.26 4.99 4.14
CA PHE A 117 12.72 5.98 3.16
C PHE A 117 11.64 7.04 2.88
N GLY A 118 12.06 8.29 2.90
CA GLY A 118 11.17 9.44 2.72
C GLY A 118 10.41 9.82 3.98
N GLU A 119 9.65 10.89 3.89
CA GLU A 119 8.94 11.48 5.02
C GLU A 119 7.47 11.01 5.04
N ILE A 120 6.91 10.84 6.25
CA ILE A 120 5.47 10.62 6.43
C ILE A 120 4.70 11.83 5.95
N GLN A 121 3.69 11.61 5.13
CA GLN A 121 2.87 12.63 4.50
C GLN A 121 1.48 12.71 5.11
N GLU A 122 0.80 13.85 4.95
CA GLU A 122 -0.65 13.96 5.17
C GLU A 122 -1.38 13.76 3.84
N THR A 123 -2.36 12.86 3.81
CA THR A 123 -3.25 12.65 2.66
C THR A 123 -4.70 12.85 3.07
N GLU A 124 -5.61 12.92 2.09
CA GLU A 124 -7.05 12.99 2.35
C GLU A 124 -7.58 11.79 3.15
N VAL A 125 -6.90 10.64 3.08
CA VAL A 125 -7.29 9.40 3.74
C VAL A 125 -6.80 9.35 5.19
N TYR A 126 -5.53 9.72 5.41
CA TYR A 126 -4.96 9.67 6.76
C TYR A 126 -3.84 10.68 6.94
N TYR A 127 -3.80 11.30 8.13
CA TYR A 127 -2.84 12.36 8.48
C TYR A 127 -1.39 11.88 8.60
N ARG A 128 -1.18 10.55 8.69
CA ARG A 128 0.13 9.89 8.69
C ARG A 128 0.11 8.82 7.63
N THR A 129 0.48 9.16 6.42
CA THR A 129 0.55 8.24 5.27
C THR A 129 1.99 8.09 4.84
N ASP A 130 2.36 6.87 4.54
CA ASP A 130 3.71 6.52 4.07
C ASP A 130 4.07 7.24 2.78
N SER A 131 5.35 7.52 2.58
CA SER A 131 5.84 8.11 1.33
C SER A 131 5.71 7.13 0.17
N LEU A 132 5.43 7.64 -1.04
CA LEU A 132 5.43 6.79 -2.25
C LEU A 132 6.78 6.13 -2.50
N ARG A 133 7.89 6.77 -2.07
CA ARG A 133 9.24 6.20 -2.15
C ARG A 133 9.37 4.94 -1.30
N ASN A 134 8.97 5.01 -0.02
CA ASN A 134 9.02 3.87 0.88
C ASN A 134 8.07 2.75 0.43
N ILE A 135 6.85 3.12 0.00
CA ILE A 135 5.88 2.16 -0.54
C ILE A 135 6.42 1.46 -1.79
N LEU A 136 7.08 2.19 -2.70
CA LEU A 136 7.64 1.62 -3.92
C LEU A 136 8.74 0.59 -3.61
N SER A 137 9.67 0.91 -2.70
CA SER A 137 10.71 -0.04 -2.28
C SER A 137 10.10 -1.26 -1.56
N ASN A 138 9.08 -1.07 -0.71
CA ASN A 138 8.35 -2.17 -0.06
C ASN A 138 7.58 -3.05 -1.08
N LYS A 139 7.00 -2.45 -2.11
CA LYS A 139 6.31 -3.21 -3.16
C LYS A 139 7.28 -3.98 -4.05
N TYR A 140 8.49 -3.45 -4.23
CA TYR A 140 9.52 -4.16 -4.96
C TYR A 140 9.96 -5.43 -4.20
N THR A 141 10.21 -5.37 -2.88
CA THR A 141 10.48 -6.57 -2.06
C THR A 141 9.30 -7.53 -2.07
N ALA A 142 8.09 -6.99 -2.01
CA ALA A 142 6.85 -7.77 -1.95
C ALA A 142 6.51 -8.53 -3.25
N LEU A 143 7.21 -8.33 -4.37
CA LEU A 143 6.96 -9.06 -5.62
C LEU A 143 7.10 -10.58 -5.45
N TYR A 144 7.96 -11.05 -4.55
CA TYR A 144 8.12 -12.47 -4.24
C TYR A 144 6.86 -13.13 -3.66
N ARG A 145 5.92 -12.38 -3.12
CA ARG A 145 4.61 -12.92 -2.67
C ARG A 145 3.62 -13.17 -3.82
N LEU A 146 4.02 -12.91 -5.06
CA LEU A 146 3.27 -13.19 -6.28
C LEU A 146 1.87 -12.56 -6.30
N SER A 147 1.76 -11.30 -5.90
CA SER A 147 0.51 -10.54 -5.96
C SER A 147 0.49 -9.59 -7.15
N VAL A 148 -0.45 -9.79 -8.07
CA VAL A 148 -0.65 -8.90 -9.22
C VAL A 148 -0.92 -7.44 -8.81
N LYS A 149 -1.48 -7.22 -7.61
CA LYS A 149 -1.74 -5.88 -7.08
C LYS A 149 -0.44 -5.08 -6.90
N ASP A 150 0.66 -5.74 -6.52
CA ASP A 150 1.95 -5.05 -6.33
C ASP A 150 2.55 -4.61 -7.66
N VAL A 151 2.44 -5.43 -8.71
CA VAL A 151 2.85 -5.05 -10.08
C VAL A 151 2.04 -3.86 -10.57
N VAL A 152 0.73 -3.89 -10.38
CA VAL A 152 -0.16 -2.79 -10.80
C VAL A 152 0.18 -1.49 -10.05
N ASP A 153 0.38 -1.56 -8.73
CA ASP A 153 0.73 -0.40 -7.92
C ASP A 153 2.08 0.19 -8.35
N ILE A 154 3.10 -0.66 -8.61
CA ILE A 154 4.39 -0.23 -9.14
C ILE A 154 4.23 0.48 -10.50
N CYS A 155 3.45 -0.08 -11.42
CA CYS A 155 3.18 0.53 -12.72
C CYS A 155 2.52 1.90 -12.58
N GLU A 156 1.53 2.03 -11.70
CA GLU A 156 0.85 3.31 -11.48
C GLU A 156 1.75 4.34 -10.82
N ILE A 157 2.59 3.96 -9.85
CA ILE A 157 3.60 4.84 -9.28
C ILE A 157 4.57 5.30 -10.39
N ALA A 158 5.06 4.40 -11.22
CA ALA A 158 6.00 4.72 -12.29
C ALA A 158 5.42 5.68 -13.34
N LYS A 159 4.13 5.61 -13.64
CA LYS A 159 3.46 6.56 -14.56
C LYS A 159 3.37 7.98 -13.99
N ASN A 160 3.33 8.10 -12.66
CA ASN A 160 3.00 9.37 -11.99
C ASN A 160 4.19 10.01 -11.28
N CYS A 161 5.30 9.28 -11.08
CA CYS A 161 6.43 9.74 -10.29
C CYS A 161 7.75 9.61 -11.06
N SER A 162 8.64 10.59 -10.87
CA SER A 162 10.01 10.55 -11.37
C SER A 162 10.94 10.02 -10.29
N PHE A 163 11.72 8.99 -10.60
CA PHE A 163 12.70 8.37 -9.71
C PHE A 163 13.71 7.53 -10.51
N ASN A 164 14.76 7.08 -9.83
CA ASN A 164 15.79 6.21 -10.42
C ASN A 164 15.64 4.78 -9.88
N TRP A 165 15.49 3.79 -10.76
CA TRP A 165 15.33 2.39 -10.38
C TRP A 165 16.53 1.84 -9.61
N LYS A 166 17.75 2.32 -9.90
CA LYS A 166 18.95 1.92 -9.14
C LYS A 166 18.83 2.30 -7.66
N GLU A 167 18.26 3.47 -7.36
CA GLU A 167 18.04 3.91 -5.97
C GLU A 167 16.97 3.03 -5.28
N ILE A 168 15.83 2.82 -5.93
CA ILE A 168 14.74 1.98 -5.39
C ILE A 168 15.19 0.53 -5.14
N ILE A 169 15.92 -0.06 -6.09
CA ILE A 169 16.47 -1.41 -5.94
C ILE A 169 17.48 -1.47 -4.79
N LYS A 170 18.32 -0.45 -4.64
CA LYS A 170 19.26 -0.37 -3.52
C LYS A 170 18.50 -0.29 -2.18
N GLU A 171 17.50 0.57 -2.06
CA GLU A 171 16.66 0.71 -0.87
C GLU A 171 15.92 -0.58 -0.52
N ALA A 172 15.39 -1.28 -1.52
CA ALA A 172 14.75 -2.58 -1.33
C ALA A 172 15.74 -3.63 -0.81
N ASN A 173 16.98 -3.66 -1.31
CA ASN A 173 18.03 -4.56 -0.82
C ASN A 173 18.54 -4.20 0.58
N GLU A 174 18.44 -2.93 1.00
CA GLU A 174 18.75 -2.53 2.38
C GLU A 174 17.70 -3.06 3.38
N LYS A 175 16.45 -3.21 2.94
CA LYS A 175 15.35 -3.77 3.75
C LYS A 175 15.39 -5.30 3.76
N GLU A 176 15.53 -5.90 2.61
CA GLU A 176 15.51 -7.35 2.45
C GLU A 176 16.66 -7.77 1.53
N GLY A 177 17.69 -8.35 2.11
CA GLY A 177 18.87 -8.80 1.38
C GLY A 177 18.58 -9.96 0.43
N GLY A 178 19.38 -10.08 -0.64
CA GLY A 178 19.33 -11.24 -1.53
C GLY A 178 18.27 -11.18 -2.62
N ILE A 179 17.75 -10.01 -2.93
CA ILE A 179 16.78 -9.81 -4.03
C ILE A 179 17.51 -9.97 -5.37
N ASP A 180 17.14 -11.00 -6.14
CA ASP A 180 17.65 -11.21 -7.50
C ASP A 180 16.81 -10.37 -8.50
N LEU A 181 17.47 -9.42 -9.14
CA LEU A 181 16.84 -8.54 -10.13
C LEU A 181 16.20 -9.30 -11.30
N LYS A 182 16.81 -10.40 -11.75
CA LYS A 182 16.28 -11.18 -12.87
C LYS A 182 15.02 -11.94 -12.46
N GLU A 183 15.01 -12.51 -11.25
CA GLU A 183 13.81 -13.16 -10.69
C GLU A 183 12.68 -12.15 -10.52
N VAL A 184 12.96 -10.98 -9.97
CA VAL A 184 11.97 -9.90 -9.82
C VAL A 184 11.35 -9.53 -11.16
N VAL A 185 12.16 -9.34 -12.20
CA VAL A 185 11.66 -9.01 -13.55
C VAL A 185 10.86 -10.16 -14.16
N GLN A 186 11.25 -11.42 -13.93
CA GLN A 186 10.47 -12.58 -14.36
C GLN A 186 9.11 -12.62 -13.67
N ILE A 187 9.08 -12.45 -12.35
CA ILE A 187 7.82 -12.37 -11.57
C ILE A 187 6.96 -11.23 -12.09
N PHE A 188 7.54 -10.04 -12.26
CA PHE A 188 6.84 -8.85 -12.73
C PHE A 188 6.13 -9.10 -14.07
N ASN A 189 6.75 -9.81 -15.01
CA ASN A 189 6.22 -10.11 -16.33
C ASN A 189 5.42 -11.43 -16.43
N SER A 190 5.26 -12.18 -15.33
CA SER A 190 4.61 -13.50 -15.35
C SER A 190 3.08 -13.45 -15.41
N TYR A 191 2.47 -12.30 -15.15
CA TYR A 191 1.02 -12.17 -15.00
C TYR A 191 0.29 -12.20 -16.35
N SER A 192 -0.76 -13.03 -16.39
CA SER A 192 -1.65 -13.13 -17.54
C SER A 192 -2.61 -11.94 -17.65
N GLU A 193 -3.25 -11.78 -18.80
CA GLU A 193 -4.32 -10.79 -18.96
C GLU A 193 -5.48 -11.02 -17.98
N LYS A 194 -5.78 -12.29 -17.69
CA LYS A 194 -6.81 -12.66 -16.71
C LYS A 194 -6.46 -12.15 -15.31
N ASP A 195 -5.21 -12.25 -14.89
CA ASP A 195 -4.75 -11.76 -13.59
C ASP A 195 -4.89 -10.24 -13.51
N LEU A 196 -4.49 -9.53 -14.56
CA LEU A 196 -4.60 -8.07 -14.65
C LEU A 196 -6.06 -7.61 -14.67
N LEU A 197 -6.95 -8.30 -15.40
CA LEU A 197 -8.39 -8.02 -15.39
C LEU A 197 -9.07 -8.38 -14.07
N GLY A 198 -8.48 -9.28 -13.28
CA GLY A 198 -8.97 -9.67 -11.95
C GLY A 198 -8.73 -8.61 -10.86
N VAL A 199 -7.92 -7.58 -11.14
CA VAL A 199 -7.74 -6.45 -10.22
C VAL A 199 -9.04 -5.63 -10.15
N LYS A 200 -9.40 -5.20 -8.96
CA LYS A 200 -10.61 -4.39 -8.73
C LYS A 200 -10.37 -2.94 -9.13
N TRP A 201 -10.29 -2.67 -10.42
CA TRP A 201 -10.04 -1.34 -10.97
C TRP A 201 -11.18 -0.37 -10.66
N ILE A 202 -10.87 0.90 -10.35
CA ILE A 202 -11.87 1.98 -10.33
C ILE A 202 -12.33 2.28 -11.76
N LYS A 203 -11.37 2.34 -12.70
CA LYS A 203 -11.62 2.41 -14.13
C LYS A 203 -10.76 1.36 -14.81
N THR A 204 -11.40 0.36 -15.40
CA THR A 204 -10.68 -0.74 -16.08
C THR A 204 -9.82 -0.16 -17.21
N PRO A 205 -8.49 -0.33 -17.15
CA PRO A 205 -7.59 0.15 -18.17
C PRO A 205 -7.58 -0.75 -19.41
N ASN A 206 -6.99 -0.24 -20.48
CA ASN A 206 -6.69 -1.08 -21.63
C ASN A 206 -5.55 -2.06 -21.28
N ILE A 207 -5.77 -3.34 -21.49
CA ILE A 207 -4.78 -4.39 -21.17
C ILE A 207 -3.48 -4.24 -21.95
N LYS A 208 -3.53 -3.78 -23.20
CA LYS A 208 -2.33 -3.52 -24.00
C LYS A 208 -1.47 -2.44 -23.37
N ASP A 209 -2.11 -1.36 -22.87
CA ASP A 209 -1.41 -0.24 -22.25
C ASP A 209 -0.75 -0.66 -20.92
N ILE A 210 -1.42 -1.55 -20.14
CA ILE A 210 -0.82 -2.09 -18.92
C ILE A 210 0.41 -2.93 -19.27
N LYS A 211 0.30 -3.85 -20.23
CA LYS A 211 1.41 -4.72 -20.64
C LYS A 211 2.58 -3.92 -21.21
N GLU A 212 2.30 -2.88 -21.98
CA GLU A 212 3.33 -1.97 -22.47
C GLU A 212 4.03 -1.25 -21.29
N THR A 213 3.25 -0.74 -20.33
CA THR A 213 3.79 -0.15 -19.09
C THR A 213 4.66 -1.14 -18.33
N MET A 214 4.20 -2.38 -18.14
CA MET A 214 4.98 -3.44 -17.49
C MET A 214 6.31 -3.70 -18.20
N ASN A 215 6.30 -3.78 -19.54
CA ASN A 215 7.52 -4.00 -20.31
C ASN A 215 8.52 -2.85 -20.14
N ILE A 216 8.05 -1.59 -20.14
CA ILE A 216 8.89 -0.42 -19.93
C ILE A 216 9.49 -0.43 -18.52
N VAL A 217 8.66 -0.67 -17.50
CA VAL A 217 9.13 -0.76 -16.11
C VAL A 217 10.16 -1.88 -15.93
N ALA A 218 9.89 -3.06 -16.50
CA ALA A 218 10.83 -4.19 -16.46
C ALA A 218 12.16 -3.86 -17.15
N PHE A 219 12.12 -3.17 -18.28
CA PHE A 219 13.31 -2.71 -18.98
C PHE A 219 14.12 -1.71 -18.17
N ASP A 220 13.46 -0.71 -17.58
CA ASP A 220 14.10 0.29 -16.72
C ASP A 220 14.71 -0.33 -15.45
N MET A 221 14.02 -1.30 -14.83
CA MET A 221 14.55 -2.09 -13.72
C MET A 221 15.83 -2.83 -14.10
N LEU A 222 15.81 -3.57 -15.22
CA LEU A 222 16.97 -4.35 -15.70
C LEU A 222 18.20 -3.47 -15.96
N ASN A 223 17.97 -2.27 -16.49
CA ASN A 223 19.04 -1.32 -16.77
C ASN A 223 19.39 -0.44 -15.56
N GLN A 224 18.64 -0.56 -14.46
CA GLN A 224 18.80 0.29 -13.28
C GLN A 224 18.87 1.78 -13.67
N SER A 225 17.98 2.18 -14.57
CA SER A 225 17.93 3.52 -15.17
C SER A 225 16.94 4.45 -14.47
N GLU A 226 16.85 5.68 -14.94
CA GLU A 226 15.75 6.58 -14.63
C GLU A 226 14.43 5.96 -15.09
N ASN A 227 13.35 6.18 -14.32
CA ASN A 227 12.00 5.81 -14.73
C ASN A 227 11.61 6.58 -16.00
N SER A 228 11.45 5.88 -17.13
CA SER A 228 11.19 6.50 -18.42
C SER A 228 9.71 6.86 -18.66
N LEU A 229 8.79 6.37 -17.84
CA LEU A 229 7.34 6.60 -17.96
C LEU A 229 6.92 8.00 -17.52
N CYS A 230 7.57 8.55 -16.50
CA CYS A 230 7.29 9.88 -16.01
C CYS A 230 8.40 10.85 -16.44
N LYS A 231 8.05 11.76 -17.36
CA LYS A 231 8.99 12.76 -17.91
C LYS A 231 9.02 14.08 -17.13
N VAL A 232 8.45 14.12 -15.95
CA VAL A 232 8.53 15.33 -15.09
C VAL A 232 9.95 15.43 -14.56
N VAL A 233 10.71 16.35 -15.13
CA VAL A 233 12.07 16.67 -14.72
C VAL A 233 12.00 17.39 -13.37
N SER A 234 12.04 16.63 -12.28
CA SER A 234 12.42 17.16 -10.98
C SER A 234 13.53 16.29 -10.41
N GLN A 235 14.57 16.95 -9.92
CA GLN A 235 15.77 16.33 -9.42
C GLN A 235 15.45 15.25 -8.34
N SER A 236 15.82 14.00 -8.62
CA SER A 236 16.10 12.92 -7.66
C SER A 236 15.10 12.62 -6.54
N THR A 237 13.83 12.97 -6.64
CA THR A 237 12.86 12.69 -5.57
C THR A 237 11.53 12.26 -6.17
N ILE A 238 10.93 11.17 -5.66
CA ILE A 238 9.53 10.85 -5.93
C ILE A 238 8.68 12.05 -5.54
N LEU A 239 7.82 12.52 -6.45
CA LEU A 239 6.97 13.67 -6.21
C LEU A 239 6.15 13.50 -4.92
N THR A 240 6.06 14.53 -4.13
CA THR A 240 5.18 14.58 -2.97
C THR A 240 3.71 14.69 -3.40
N PRO A 241 2.74 14.34 -2.54
CA PRO A 241 1.33 14.52 -2.83
C PRO A 241 0.95 15.96 -3.23
N GLU A 242 1.63 16.96 -2.68
CA GLU A 242 1.41 18.37 -3.04
C GLU A 242 1.81 18.67 -4.49
N GLU A 243 2.80 17.98 -5.01
CA GLU A 243 3.26 18.12 -6.40
C GLU A 243 2.38 17.33 -7.36
N LEU A 244 1.79 16.20 -6.92
CA LEU A 244 0.82 15.43 -7.68
C LEU A 244 -0.56 16.11 -7.76
N GLY A 245 -0.95 16.88 -6.75
CA GLY A 245 -2.24 17.58 -6.67
C GLY A 245 -2.31 18.92 -7.45
N LYS A 246 -1.22 19.38 -8.05
CA LYS A 246 -1.13 20.66 -8.79
C LYS A 246 -1.33 20.54 -10.30
N LYS A 247 -1.95 19.44 -10.78
CA LYS A 247 -2.31 19.30 -12.20
C LYS A 247 -3.80 19.39 -12.43
#